data_a8a238acb649c11153026db416820d41
#
_entry.id   a8a238acb649c11153026db416820d41
#
_cell.length_a   1.000
_cell.length_b   1.000
_cell.length_c   1.000
_cell.angle_alpha   90.00
_cell.angle_beta   90.00
_cell.angle_gamma   90.00
#
_symmetry.space_group_name_H-M   'P 1'
#
loop_
_entity.id
_entity.type
_entity.pdbx_description
1 polymer ?
#
loop_
_entity_poly.entity_id
_entity_poly.type
_entity_poly.pdbx_seq_one_letter_code
_entity_poly.pdbx_strand_id
1 'polypeptide(L)'
;ATTEIYTSTPSSAASDVYKRQRPNAQKGMVFEDGSSLLLSRMVNDTKDSISKFSFKDAVTFGKVIRRWRRIVDDIVAPATYIPPMEPIEITMAMGKTEVGQEMLEIGEMSPLDIITDTFEHEKVRTLMLYASCMWGLDPRETGLGFMVPLMIDRTANRCYCYGGSHKFASALGREVVQNGGLILEAATVEKILLENGRACGVRLAHEGRVLRAKAVMSTLDPHSTFRDMVGEEHLPPSLKEAVDGWTWDKWSFNTLHIAAEEPPKYNTDDPWINKAFSTVIGIESVDQLTDHWNNVAAGKLDLTGFGGHSTCESLFDPTLSDRPGKYVSMLQIHAPYGIEGGWQSHREEVQEAMLSSWRKAAPNLTPDKIVATSMEDPEEIEIRFPQMRRGSIKHGDYQPLQMGCFRPNQECSGTNTPIEGLYVCGVSAYPGGLVLGGPGYLGAN
;
A
#
# COMPACT_ATOMS: atom_id res chain seq x y z
N ALA A 1 -18.13 -5.15 13.05
CA ALA A 1 -17.50 -4.52 14.24
C ALA A 1 -16.32 -3.62 13.80
N THR A 2 -15.42 -4.10 12.96
CA THR A 2 -14.25 -3.30 12.50
C THR A 2 -14.63 -2.01 11.76
N THR A 3 -15.79 -1.95 11.15
CA THR A 3 -16.28 -0.74 10.47
C THR A 3 -16.70 0.36 11.46
N GLU A 4 -17.14 0.00 12.66
CA GLU A 4 -17.59 0.95 13.68
C GLU A 4 -16.43 1.59 14.45
N ILE A 5 -15.30 0.92 14.62
CA ILE A 5 -14.11 1.50 15.28
C ILE A 5 -13.59 2.72 14.49
N TYR A 6 -13.71 2.71 13.16
CA TYR A 6 -13.36 3.86 12.33
C TYR A 6 -14.41 4.99 12.33
N THR A 7 -15.60 4.71 12.84
CA THR A 7 -16.71 5.68 12.88
C THR A 7 -16.91 6.32 14.24
N SER A 8 -16.26 5.82 15.28
CA SER A 8 -16.52 6.22 16.68
C SER A 8 -15.60 7.31 17.23
N THR A 9 -14.67 7.85 16.45
CA THR A 9 -13.94 9.05 16.86
C THR A 9 -14.85 10.27 16.72
N PRO A 10 -15.10 11.02 17.80
CA PRO A 10 -16.05 12.15 17.78
C PRO A 10 -15.41 13.42 17.16
N SER A 11 -14.65 13.30 16.10
CA SER A 11 -14.01 14.43 15.44
C SER A 11 -14.80 14.91 14.23
N SER A 12 -14.64 16.17 13.84
CA SER A 12 -15.24 16.72 12.62
C SER A 12 -14.78 15.98 11.37
N ALA A 13 -13.58 15.38 11.41
CA ALA A 13 -13.11 14.44 10.40
C ALA A 13 -14.01 13.22 10.28
N ALA A 14 -14.60 12.75 11.37
CA ALA A 14 -15.58 11.65 11.36
C ALA A 14 -16.87 12.04 10.64
N SER A 15 -17.25 13.31 10.62
CA SER A 15 -18.45 13.78 9.90
C SER A 15 -18.31 13.60 8.39
N ASP A 16 -17.09 13.55 7.85
CA ASP A 16 -16.86 13.33 6.42
C ASP A 16 -16.85 11.84 6.05
N VAL A 17 -16.94 10.93 7.03
CA VAL A 17 -16.96 9.46 6.80
C VAL A 17 -18.19 9.05 5.97
N TYR A 18 -19.32 9.73 6.10
CA TYR A 18 -20.52 9.44 5.31
C TYR A 18 -20.35 9.73 3.81
N LYS A 19 -19.33 10.50 3.43
CA LYS A 19 -18.96 10.79 2.03
C LYS A 19 -18.08 9.72 1.40
N ARG A 20 -17.77 8.64 2.11
CA ARG A 20 -17.00 7.53 1.56
C ARG A 20 -17.84 6.72 0.59
N GLN A 21 -17.27 6.47 -0.58
CA GLN A 21 -17.87 5.59 -1.58
C GLN A 21 -17.32 4.16 -1.39
N ARG A 22 -18.20 3.18 -1.51
CA ARG A 22 -17.87 1.75 -1.40
C ARG A 22 -18.46 1.00 -2.59
N PRO A 23 -17.77 0.96 -3.74
CA PRO A 23 -18.22 0.17 -4.89
C PRO A 23 -18.39 -1.30 -4.51
N ASN A 24 -19.41 -1.99 -5.03
CA ASN A 24 -19.54 -3.42 -4.83
C ASN A 24 -18.50 -4.20 -5.65
N ALA A 25 -18.32 -3.85 -6.91
CA ALA A 25 -17.28 -4.37 -7.76
C ALA A 25 -15.94 -3.71 -7.38
N GLN A 26 -15.04 -4.46 -6.75
CA GLN A 26 -13.82 -3.92 -6.15
C GLN A 26 -12.60 -4.06 -7.05
N LYS A 27 -12.36 -5.26 -7.56
CA LYS A 27 -11.23 -5.54 -8.44
C LYS A 27 -11.63 -6.48 -9.55
N GLY A 28 -11.54 -5.99 -10.78
CA GLY A 28 -11.61 -6.79 -11.98
C GLY A 28 -10.25 -7.31 -12.41
N MET A 29 -10.22 -8.36 -13.21
CA MET A 29 -9.07 -8.82 -13.98
C MET A 29 -9.57 -9.27 -15.34
N VAL A 30 -8.96 -8.74 -16.40
CA VAL A 30 -9.31 -9.05 -17.79
C VAL A 30 -8.16 -9.79 -18.43
N PHE A 31 -8.46 -10.89 -19.09
CA PHE A 31 -7.51 -11.73 -19.79
C PHE A 31 -7.59 -11.50 -21.31
N GLU A 32 -6.51 -11.83 -22.04
CA GLU A 32 -6.42 -11.62 -23.50
C GLU A 32 -7.50 -12.37 -24.29
N ASP A 33 -8.00 -13.50 -23.76
CA ASP A 33 -9.09 -14.25 -24.37
C ASP A 33 -10.49 -13.65 -24.16
N GLY A 34 -10.56 -12.47 -23.53
CA GLY A 34 -11.81 -11.74 -23.23
C GLY A 34 -12.53 -12.25 -21.98
N SER A 35 -12.07 -13.34 -21.36
CA SER A 35 -12.61 -13.78 -20.08
C SER A 35 -12.20 -12.84 -18.95
N SER A 36 -12.94 -12.85 -17.85
CA SER A 36 -12.67 -11.96 -16.74
C SER A 36 -13.06 -12.52 -15.39
N LEU A 37 -12.40 -12.04 -14.35
CA LEU A 37 -12.69 -12.35 -12.95
C LEU A 37 -13.01 -11.09 -12.16
N LEU A 38 -13.92 -11.21 -11.20
CA LEU A 38 -14.34 -10.12 -10.34
C LEU A 38 -14.18 -10.51 -8.87
N LEU A 39 -13.44 -9.70 -8.12
CA LEU A 39 -13.44 -9.69 -6.67
C LEU A 39 -14.39 -8.58 -6.19
N SER A 40 -15.52 -8.98 -5.64
CA SER A 40 -16.57 -8.11 -5.14
C SER A 40 -16.56 -8.05 -3.61
N ARG A 41 -17.08 -6.97 -3.06
CA ARG A 41 -17.40 -6.87 -1.64
C ARG A 41 -18.45 -7.92 -1.23
N MET A 42 -19.31 -8.27 -2.15
CA MET A 42 -20.32 -9.32 -1.97
C MET A 42 -19.71 -10.68 -2.34
N VAL A 43 -19.56 -11.54 -1.33
CA VAL A 43 -18.90 -12.86 -1.50
C VAL A 43 -19.55 -13.70 -2.61
N ASN A 44 -20.88 -13.64 -2.76
CA ASN A 44 -21.58 -14.41 -3.77
C ASN A 44 -21.23 -13.94 -5.20
N ASP A 45 -21.11 -12.62 -5.44
CA ASP A 45 -20.73 -12.12 -6.76
C ASP A 45 -19.32 -12.63 -7.16
N THR A 46 -18.38 -12.67 -6.20
CA THR A 46 -17.05 -13.26 -6.44
C THR A 46 -17.13 -14.76 -6.71
N LYS A 47 -17.94 -15.50 -5.96
CA LYS A 47 -18.17 -16.93 -6.19
C LYS A 47 -18.76 -17.20 -7.58
N ASP A 48 -19.75 -16.41 -7.98
CA ASP A 48 -20.39 -16.54 -9.29
C ASP A 48 -19.36 -16.27 -10.41
N SER A 49 -18.51 -15.25 -10.22
CA SER A 49 -17.42 -14.96 -11.16
C SER A 49 -16.40 -16.10 -11.23
N ILE A 50 -15.93 -16.61 -10.09
CA ILE A 50 -14.98 -17.75 -10.03
C ILE A 50 -15.61 -19.02 -10.62
N SER A 51 -16.92 -19.26 -10.42
CA SER A 51 -17.59 -20.47 -10.88
C SER A 51 -17.59 -20.64 -12.42
N LYS A 52 -17.39 -19.56 -13.16
CA LYS A 52 -17.20 -19.59 -14.61
C LYS A 52 -15.94 -20.38 -15.02
N PHE A 53 -14.94 -20.48 -14.12
CA PHE A 53 -13.65 -21.13 -14.33
C PHE A 53 -13.51 -22.43 -13.54
N SER A 54 -13.90 -22.42 -12.25
CA SER A 54 -13.83 -23.57 -11.36
C SER A 54 -14.92 -23.49 -10.30
N PHE A 55 -15.87 -24.43 -10.36
CA PHE A 55 -16.89 -24.57 -9.30
C PHE A 55 -16.25 -24.93 -7.95
N LYS A 56 -15.18 -25.74 -7.96
CA LYS A 56 -14.45 -26.13 -6.76
C LYS A 56 -13.81 -24.91 -6.10
N ASP A 57 -13.15 -24.03 -6.88
CA ASP A 57 -12.55 -22.82 -6.37
C ASP A 57 -13.59 -21.82 -5.84
N ALA A 58 -14.77 -21.73 -6.48
CA ALA A 58 -15.87 -20.90 -5.99
C ALA A 58 -16.37 -21.37 -4.60
N VAL A 59 -16.48 -22.68 -4.40
CA VAL A 59 -16.81 -23.26 -3.09
C VAL A 59 -15.70 -23.00 -2.07
N THR A 60 -14.45 -23.21 -2.48
CA THR A 60 -13.25 -22.98 -1.65
C THR A 60 -13.15 -21.52 -1.24
N PHE A 61 -13.32 -20.58 -2.18
CA PHE A 61 -13.34 -19.13 -1.87
C PHE A 61 -14.37 -18.79 -0.80
N GLY A 62 -15.59 -19.33 -0.93
CA GLY A 62 -16.67 -19.08 0.05
C GLY A 62 -16.36 -19.61 1.45
N LYS A 63 -15.50 -20.61 1.59
CA LYS A 63 -15.03 -21.15 2.89
C LYS A 63 -13.86 -20.32 3.41
N VAL A 64 -12.83 -20.14 2.60
CA VAL A 64 -11.58 -19.53 3.01
C VAL A 64 -11.75 -18.04 3.35
N ILE A 65 -12.57 -17.30 2.59
CA ILE A 65 -12.78 -15.87 2.86
C ILE A 65 -13.43 -15.61 4.24
N ARG A 66 -14.25 -16.53 4.75
CA ARG A 66 -14.82 -16.42 6.10
C ARG A 66 -13.77 -16.66 7.17
N ARG A 67 -12.86 -17.62 6.95
CA ARG A 67 -11.73 -17.89 7.86
C ARG A 67 -10.76 -16.72 7.86
N TRP A 68 -10.38 -16.22 6.69
CA TRP A 68 -9.48 -15.07 6.55
C TRP A 68 -10.05 -13.80 7.17
N ARG A 69 -11.34 -13.54 7.04
CA ARG A 69 -11.98 -12.41 7.75
C ARG A 69 -11.90 -12.55 9.26
N ARG A 70 -12.03 -13.76 9.82
CA ARG A 70 -11.83 -13.97 11.25
C ARG A 70 -10.39 -13.66 11.68
N ILE A 71 -9.38 -14.05 10.90
CA ILE A 71 -7.99 -13.66 11.16
C ILE A 71 -7.86 -12.15 11.19
N VAL A 72 -8.44 -11.45 10.22
CA VAL A 72 -8.38 -9.98 10.16
C VAL A 72 -9.14 -9.36 11.34
N ASP A 73 -10.36 -9.78 11.61
CA ASP A 73 -11.24 -9.17 12.62
C ASP A 73 -10.80 -9.48 14.05
N ASP A 74 -10.37 -10.70 14.32
CA ASP A 74 -10.07 -11.17 15.68
C ASP A 74 -8.60 -10.91 16.08
N ILE A 75 -7.66 -10.82 15.10
CA ILE A 75 -6.22 -10.70 15.37
C ILE A 75 -5.64 -9.42 14.76
N VAL A 76 -5.64 -9.28 13.43
CA VAL A 76 -4.85 -8.24 12.74
C VAL A 76 -5.39 -6.83 13.02
N ALA A 77 -6.70 -6.65 12.98
CA ALA A 77 -7.29 -5.34 13.23
C ALA A 77 -7.13 -4.87 14.68
N PRO A 78 -7.37 -5.71 15.72
CA PRO A 78 -7.04 -5.33 17.09
C PRO A 78 -5.55 -5.06 17.30
N ALA A 79 -4.66 -5.89 16.74
CA ALA A 79 -3.20 -5.72 16.85
C ALA A 79 -2.71 -4.36 16.31
N THR A 80 -3.46 -3.73 15.40
CA THR A 80 -3.12 -2.42 14.84
C THR A 80 -3.02 -1.32 15.91
N TYR A 81 -3.72 -1.46 17.05
CA TYR A 81 -3.87 -0.42 18.07
C TYR A 81 -3.36 -0.83 19.45
N ILE A 82 -2.61 -1.91 19.52
CA ILE A 82 -1.91 -2.34 20.75
C ILE A 82 -0.41 -2.35 20.50
N PRO A 83 0.42 -2.10 21.53
CA PRO A 83 1.88 -2.20 21.37
C PRO A 83 2.31 -3.55 20.80
N PRO A 84 3.41 -3.59 20.03
CA PRO A 84 3.92 -4.86 19.52
C PRO A 84 4.33 -5.79 20.65
N MET A 85 3.99 -7.06 20.48
CA MET A 85 4.40 -8.14 21.42
C MET A 85 5.66 -8.84 20.89
N GLU A 86 6.44 -9.39 21.80
CA GLU A 86 7.58 -10.24 21.43
C GLU A 86 7.10 -11.53 20.73
N PRO A 87 7.89 -12.11 19.80
CA PRO A 87 7.48 -13.28 19.02
C PRO A 87 6.99 -14.45 19.88
N ILE A 88 7.63 -14.70 21.02
CA ILE A 88 7.22 -15.77 21.93
C ILE A 88 5.84 -15.52 22.55
N GLU A 89 5.54 -14.27 22.89
CA GLU A 89 4.24 -13.88 23.45
C GLU A 89 3.14 -14.01 22.40
N ILE A 90 3.43 -13.59 21.15
CA ILE A 90 2.52 -13.75 20.00
C ILE A 90 2.20 -15.24 19.82
N THR A 91 3.22 -16.09 19.74
CA THR A 91 3.05 -17.54 19.54
C THR A 91 2.21 -18.16 20.67
N MET A 92 2.51 -17.79 21.92
CA MET A 92 1.75 -18.29 23.07
C MET A 92 0.30 -17.78 23.10
N ALA A 93 0.05 -16.55 22.69
CA ALA A 93 -1.31 -15.99 22.63
C ALA A 93 -2.13 -16.64 21.50
N MET A 94 -1.55 -16.73 20.32
CA MET A 94 -2.19 -17.32 19.12
C MET A 94 -2.44 -18.82 19.29
N GLY A 95 -1.53 -19.56 19.90
CA GLY A 95 -1.68 -20.99 20.15
C GLY A 95 -2.90 -21.38 21.02
N LYS A 96 -3.53 -20.41 21.69
CA LYS A 96 -4.72 -20.64 22.54
C LYS A 96 -6.03 -20.70 21.78
N THR A 97 -6.07 -20.28 20.51
CA THR A 97 -7.31 -20.23 19.72
C THR A 97 -7.12 -20.91 18.37
N GLU A 98 -8.18 -21.48 17.82
CA GLU A 98 -8.18 -22.10 16.48
C GLU A 98 -7.75 -21.09 15.40
N VAL A 99 -8.26 -19.86 15.47
CA VAL A 99 -7.93 -18.79 14.50
C VAL A 99 -6.46 -18.38 14.63
N GLY A 100 -5.94 -18.33 15.85
CA GLY A 100 -4.53 -18.03 16.11
C GLY A 100 -3.59 -19.13 15.60
N GLN A 101 -3.95 -20.40 15.80
CA GLN A 101 -3.18 -21.54 15.27
C GLN A 101 -3.15 -21.50 13.74
N GLU A 102 -4.29 -21.25 13.10
CA GLU A 102 -4.36 -21.08 11.64
C GLU A 102 -3.47 -19.92 11.17
N MET A 103 -3.47 -18.79 11.89
CA MET A 103 -2.61 -17.66 11.52
C MET A 103 -1.12 -18.01 11.65
N LEU A 104 -0.72 -18.77 12.66
CA LEU A 104 0.66 -19.25 12.80
C LEU A 104 1.06 -20.17 11.63
N GLU A 105 0.19 -21.12 11.27
CA GLU A 105 0.45 -22.03 10.15
C GLU A 105 0.65 -21.28 8.83
N ILE A 106 -0.27 -20.40 8.46
CA ILE A 106 -0.13 -19.64 7.22
C ILE A 106 0.99 -18.59 7.31
N GLY A 107 1.33 -18.14 8.52
CA GLY A 107 2.37 -17.14 8.76
C GLY A 107 3.74 -17.58 8.28
N GLU A 108 4.05 -18.87 8.34
CA GLU A 108 5.34 -19.44 7.91
C GLU A 108 5.43 -19.62 6.38
N MET A 109 4.29 -19.60 5.68
CA MET A 109 4.22 -19.80 4.24
C MET A 109 4.54 -18.52 3.46
N SER A 110 4.81 -18.67 2.16
CA SER A 110 4.81 -17.54 1.23
C SER A 110 3.39 -17.25 0.72
N PRO A 111 3.10 -16.01 0.25
CA PRO A 111 1.84 -15.73 -0.43
C PRO A 111 1.55 -16.66 -1.61
N LEU A 112 2.56 -17.03 -2.39
CA LEU A 112 2.44 -17.94 -3.53
C LEU A 112 1.99 -19.32 -3.07
N ASP A 113 2.62 -19.89 -2.03
CA ASP A 113 2.24 -21.21 -1.50
C ASP A 113 0.79 -21.22 -1.02
N ILE A 114 0.38 -20.23 -0.25
CA ILE A 114 -1.02 -20.12 0.23
C ILE A 114 -2.01 -20.10 -0.92
N ILE A 115 -1.74 -19.32 -1.96
CA ILE A 115 -2.67 -19.19 -3.09
C ILE A 115 -2.68 -20.45 -3.95
N THR A 116 -1.52 -21.06 -4.19
CA THR A 116 -1.44 -22.30 -4.99
C THR A 116 -2.03 -23.50 -4.28
N ASP A 117 -1.90 -23.58 -2.96
CA ASP A 117 -2.51 -24.64 -2.15
C ASP A 117 -4.02 -24.46 -1.98
N THR A 118 -4.49 -23.21 -2.02
CA THR A 118 -5.92 -22.90 -1.82
C THR A 118 -6.74 -23.10 -3.09
N PHE A 119 -6.25 -22.67 -4.24
CA PHE A 119 -6.99 -22.67 -5.50
C PHE A 119 -6.34 -23.57 -6.56
N GLU A 120 -7.14 -24.13 -7.46
CA GLU A 120 -6.64 -25.00 -8.52
C GLU A 120 -6.56 -24.34 -9.91
N HIS A 121 -7.48 -23.40 -10.20
CA HIS A 121 -7.55 -22.77 -11.52
C HIS A 121 -6.57 -21.62 -11.66
N GLU A 122 -5.75 -21.62 -12.73
CA GLU A 122 -4.68 -20.67 -12.95
C GLU A 122 -5.13 -19.21 -12.88
N LYS A 123 -6.19 -18.84 -13.58
CA LYS A 123 -6.71 -17.46 -13.58
C LYS A 123 -7.18 -17.00 -12.19
N VAL A 124 -7.75 -17.93 -11.39
CA VAL A 124 -8.16 -17.63 -10.01
C VAL A 124 -6.92 -17.38 -9.15
N ARG A 125 -5.91 -18.25 -9.25
CA ARG A 125 -4.60 -18.06 -8.58
C ARG A 125 -3.98 -16.73 -8.95
N THR A 126 -3.98 -16.38 -10.23
CA THR A 126 -3.38 -15.12 -10.73
C THR A 126 -4.05 -13.89 -10.12
N LEU A 127 -5.40 -13.83 -10.12
CA LEU A 127 -6.12 -12.71 -9.48
C LEU A 127 -5.83 -12.64 -7.97
N MET A 128 -5.90 -13.79 -7.27
CA MET A 128 -5.73 -13.80 -5.81
C MET A 128 -4.29 -13.48 -5.40
N LEU A 129 -3.30 -13.97 -6.13
CA LEU A 129 -1.89 -13.63 -5.89
C LEU A 129 -1.63 -12.15 -6.16
N TYR A 130 -2.11 -11.62 -7.28
CA TYR A 130 -2.01 -10.20 -7.58
C TYR A 130 -2.68 -9.34 -6.48
N ALA A 131 -3.88 -9.70 -6.05
CA ALA A 131 -4.60 -8.98 -4.99
C ALA A 131 -3.87 -9.02 -3.65
N SER A 132 -3.15 -10.11 -3.35
CA SER A 132 -2.34 -10.26 -2.14
C SER A 132 -1.08 -9.41 -2.18
N CYS A 133 -0.42 -9.33 -3.34
CA CYS A 133 0.96 -8.82 -3.44
C CYS A 133 1.07 -7.42 -4.08
N MET A 134 0.01 -6.88 -4.66
CA MET A 134 0.02 -5.61 -5.39
C MET A 134 0.56 -4.40 -4.61
N TRP A 135 0.58 -4.47 -3.29
CA TRP A 135 1.10 -3.41 -2.42
C TRP A 135 2.50 -3.71 -1.88
N GLY A 136 3.15 -4.73 -2.45
CA GLY A 136 4.55 -4.95 -2.22
C GLY A 136 4.93 -6.06 -1.27
N LEU A 137 4.20 -7.12 -1.29
CA LEU A 137 4.71 -8.39 -0.78
C LEU A 137 5.45 -9.11 -1.90
N ASP A 138 6.65 -9.60 -1.63
CA ASP A 138 7.26 -10.59 -2.52
C ASP A 138 6.40 -11.87 -2.44
N PRO A 139 5.89 -12.37 -3.55
CA PRO A 139 5.01 -13.54 -3.55
C PRO A 139 5.68 -14.80 -3.01
N ARG A 140 7.01 -14.86 -3.03
CA ARG A 140 7.81 -16.03 -2.64
C ARG A 140 8.46 -15.90 -1.27
N GLU A 141 8.35 -14.72 -0.64
CA GLU A 141 8.96 -14.51 0.68
C GLU A 141 8.19 -15.30 1.74
N THR A 142 8.83 -16.30 2.33
CA THR A 142 8.29 -17.07 3.45
C THR A 142 8.22 -16.19 4.71
N GLY A 143 7.30 -16.51 5.61
CA GLY A 143 7.09 -15.71 6.81
C GLY A 143 6.16 -14.50 6.63
N LEU A 144 5.62 -14.27 5.42
CA LEU A 144 4.68 -13.20 5.13
C LEU A 144 3.25 -13.68 4.80
N GLY A 145 2.98 -14.96 4.89
CA GLY A 145 1.68 -15.52 4.55
C GLY A 145 0.52 -14.96 5.35
N PHE A 146 0.75 -14.53 6.59
CA PHE A 146 -0.28 -13.88 7.42
C PHE A 146 -0.82 -12.57 6.80
N MET A 147 -0.10 -11.97 5.85
CA MET A 147 -0.55 -10.78 5.14
C MET A 147 -1.60 -11.10 4.06
N VAL A 148 -1.68 -12.32 3.55
CA VAL A 148 -2.63 -12.70 2.49
C VAL A 148 -4.09 -12.45 2.89
N PRO A 149 -4.58 -12.93 4.05
CA PRO A 149 -5.92 -12.61 4.54
C PRO A 149 -6.20 -11.11 4.59
N LEU A 150 -5.25 -10.33 5.13
CA LEU A 150 -5.37 -8.89 5.25
C LEU A 150 -5.47 -8.22 3.88
N MET A 151 -4.57 -8.56 2.95
CA MET A 151 -4.52 -7.93 1.64
C MET A 151 -5.74 -8.26 0.78
N ILE A 152 -6.23 -9.49 0.83
CA ILE A 152 -7.46 -9.90 0.12
C ILE A 152 -8.68 -9.18 0.74
N ASP A 153 -8.79 -9.14 2.07
CA ASP A 153 -9.86 -8.40 2.73
C ASP A 153 -9.84 -6.91 2.36
N ARG A 154 -8.67 -6.26 2.44
CA ARG A 154 -8.51 -4.85 2.06
C ARG A 154 -8.83 -4.61 0.58
N THR A 155 -8.44 -5.52 -0.30
CA THR A 155 -8.77 -5.43 -1.73
C THR A 155 -10.26 -5.57 -1.98
N ALA A 156 -10.96 -6.44 -1.26
CA ALA A 156 -12.39 -6.67 -1.39
C ALA A 156 -13.27 -5.60 -0.71
N ASN A 157 -12.71 -4.79 0.21
CA ASN A 157 -13.48 -3.84 1.03
C ASN A 157 -12.99 -2.39 0.93
N ARG A 158 -12.33 -2.03 -0.18
CA ARG A 158 -11.84 -0.65 -0.36
C ARG A 158 -12.97 0.37 -0.36
N CYS A 159 -12.67 1.52 0.21
CA CYS A 159 -13.47 2.73 0.06
C CYS A 159 -12.55 3.90 -0.32
N TYR A 160 -13.12 4.92 -0.91
CA TYR A 160 -12.39 6.14 -1.22
C TYR A 160 -13.12 7.36 -0.65
N CYS A 161 -12.38 8.44 -0.46
CA CYS A 161 -12.91 9.68 0.05
C CYS A 161 -13.43 10.54 -1.10
N TYR A 162 -14.68 10.97 -1.04
CA TYR A 162 -15.26 11.88 -2.02
C TYR A 162 -14.50 13.22 -2.02
N GLY A 163 -14.11 13.69 -3.19
CA GLY A 163 -13.25 14.86 -3.36
C GLY A 163 -11.75 14.55 -3.31
N GLY A 164 -11.37 13.25 -3.26
CA GLY A 164 -9.98 12.79 -3.28
C GLY A 164 -9.39 12.56 -1.89
N SER A 165 -8.29 11.81 -1.85
CA SER A 165 -7.60 11.42 -0.60
C SER A 165 -7.08 12.61 0.22
N HIS A 166 -6.75 13.73 -0.44
CA HIS A 166 -6.32 14.95 0.25
C HIS A 166 -7.39 15.53 1.19
N LYS A 167 -8.68 15.25 0.97
CA LYS A 167 -9.77 15.65 1.87
C LYS A 167 -9.65 14.99 3.24
N PHE A 168 -9.18 13.74 3.27
CA PHE A 168 -8.93 13.06 4.53
C PHE A 168 -7.76 13.70 5.30
N ALA A 169 -6.64 13.96 4.61
CA ALA A 169 -5.51 14.65 5.22
C ALA A 169 -5.89 16.07 5.70
N SER A 170 -6.64 16.84 4.88
CA SER A 170 -7.12 18.15 5.26
C SER A 170 -8.08 18.13 6.46
N ALA A 171 -8.89 17.07 6.60
CA ALA A 171 -9.76 16.92 7.76
C ALA A 171 -8.95 16.71 9.04
N LEU A 172 -7.92 15.84 9.00
CA LEU A 172 -6.99 15.66 10.12
C LEU A 172 -6.24 16.95 10.45
N GLY A 173 -5.78 17.69 9.42
CA GLY A 173 -5.13 18.98 9.62
C GLY A 173 -6.04 20.01 10.32
N ARG A 174 -7.33 20.07 9.96
CA ARG A 174 -8.30 20.93 10.65
C ARG A 174 -8.44 20.55 12.14
N GLU A 175 -8.48 19.26 12.46
CA GLU A 175 -8.52 18.79 13.86
C GLU A 175 -7.31 19.26 14.65
N VAL A 176 -6.11 19.15 14.06
CA VAL A 176 -4.88 19.67 14.70
C VAL A 176 -5.02 21.16 15.02
N VAL A 177 -5.43 21.97 14.04
CA VAL A 177 -5.55 23.43 14.22
C VAL A 177 -6.66 23.79 15.20
N GLN A 178 -7.83 23.13 15.14
CA GLN A 178 -8.95 23.37 16.05
C GLN A 178 -8.61 23.05 17.51
N ASN A 179 -7.69 22.10 17.74
CA ASN A 179 -7.19 21.76 19.07
C ASN A 179 -5.93 22.56 19.47
N GLY A 180 -5.63 23.68 18.80
CA GLY A 180 -4.54 24.59 19.15
C GLY A 180 -3.17 24.16 18.63
N GLY A 181 -3.10 23.11 17.79
CA GLY A 181 -1.87 22.73 17.11
C GLY A 181 -1.54 23.67 15.94
N LEU A 182 -0.29 23.65 15.50
CA LEU A 182 0.20 24.41 14.35
C LEU A 182 0.69 23.47 13.27
N ILE A 183 0.42 23.83 12.02
CA ILE A 183 0.98 23.19 10.84
C ILE A 183 1.88 24.21 10.17
N LEU A 184 3.15 23.86 10.02
CA LEU A 184 4.13 24.70 9.32
C LEU A 184 4.42 24.07 7.96
N GLU A 185 3.89 24.67 6.91
CA GLU A 185 4.17 24.28 5.53
C GLU A 185 5.50 24.86 5.07
N ALA A 186 6.12 24.24 4.04
CA ALA A 186 7.44 24.64 3.51
C ALA A 186 8.55 24.75 4.58
N ALA A 187 8.43 23.97 5.66
CA ALA A 187 9.32 24.01 6.82
C ALA A 187 10.16 22.72 6.90
N THR A 188 11.05 22.54 5.93
CA THR A 188 11.95 21.38 5.89
C THR A 188 12.80 21.31 7.17
N VAL A 189 12.71 20.20 7.89
CA VAL A 189 13.56 19.92 9.05
C VAL A 189 14.92 19.41 8.56
N GLU A 190 15.99 20.08 9.01
CA GLU A 190 17.36 19.72 8.68
C GLU A 190 18.00 18.83 9.75
N LYS A 191 17.74 19.14 11.04
CA LYS A 191 18.34 18.45 12.18
C LYS A 191 17.36 18.29 13.34
N ILE A 192 17.49 17.18 14.04
CA ILE A 192 16.95 16.98 15.38
C ILE A 192 18.03 17.41 16.37
N LEU A 193 17.68 18.33 17.26
CA LEU A 193 18.64 18.90 18.20
C LEU A 193 18.70 18.08 19.48
N LEU A 194 19.92 17.74 19.89
CA LEU A 194 20.17 17.02 21.14
C LEU A 194 20.88 17.93 22.15
N GLU A 195 20.45 17.88 23.39
CA GLU A 195 21.14 18.51 24.56
C GLU A 195 21.26 17.44 25.64
N ASN A 196 22.48 17.17 26.06
CA ASN A 196 22.82 16.13 27.05
C ASN A 196 22.23 14.75 26.68
N GLY A 197 22.23 14.39 25.38
CA GLY A 197 21.71 13.12 24.89
C GLY A 197 20.18 13.05 24.73
N ARG A 198 19.47 14.14 25.00
CA ARG A 198 18.02 14.25 24.89
C ARG A 198 17.60 15.10 23.69
N ALA A 199 16.59 14.66 22.95
CA ALA A 199 15.98 15.47 21.90
C ALA A 199 15.22 16.66 22.54
N CYS A 200 15.54 17.87 22.07
CA CYS A 200 15.04 19.11 22.63
C CYS A 200 14.42 20.07 21.59
N GLY A 201 14.30 19.63 20.34
CA GLY A 201 13.71 20.41 19.26
C GLY A 201 14.26 20.04 17.89
N VAL A 202 13.98 20.91 16.92
CA VAL A 202 14.43 20.75 15.53
C VAL A 202 15.01 22.06 15.00
N ARG A 203 15.91 21.95 14.02
CA ARG A 203 16.39 23.06 13.20
C ARG A 203 15.82 22.95 11.80
N LEU A 204 15.24 24.04 11.31
CA LEU A 204 14.75 24.13 9.95
C LEU A 204 15.89 24.50 8.98
N ALA A 205 15.84 23.93 7.76
CA ALA A 205 16.84 24.17 6.72
C ALA A 205 16.86 25.65 6.29
N HIS A 206 15.68 26.26 6.18
CA HIS A 206 15.58 27.67 5.82
C HIS A 206 15.88 28.57 7.02
N GLU A 207 16.83 29.48 6.87
CA GLU A 207 17.26 30.45 7.89
C GLU A 207 17.85 29.84 9.18
N GLY A 208 18.00 28.52 9.29
CA GLY A 208 18.48 27.87 10.50
C GLY A 208 17.61 28.06 11.73
N ARG A 209 16.32 28.38 11.54
CA ARG A 209 15.35 28.62 12.62
C ARG A 209 15.23 27.40 13.51
N VAL A 210 15.32 27.61 14.81
CA VAL A 210 15.21 26.55 15.82
C VAL A 210 13.82 26.58 16.44
N LEU A 211 13.19 25.40 16.48
CA LEU A 211 11.94 25.16 17.20
C LEU A 211 12.23 24.25 18.39
N ARG A 212 12.09 24.78 19.60
CA ARG A 212 12.26 24.01 20.85
C ARG A 212 11.02 23.21 21.20
N ALA A 213 11.21 21.98 21.69
CA ALA A 213 10.13 21.10 22.09
C ALA A 213 10.55 20.21 23.27
N LYS A 214 9.57 19.75 24.03
CA LYS A 214 9.77 18.80 25.12
C LYS A 214 10.00 17.37 24.59
N ALA A 215 9.47 17.09 23.41
CA ALA A 215 9.59 15.83 22.69
C ALA A 215 9.59 16.09 21.19
N VAL A 216 10.25 15.24 20.43
CA VAL A 216 10.26 15.22 18.97
C VAL A 216 9.74 13.87 18.52
N MET A 217 8.75 13.85 17.62
CA MET A 217 8.23 12.64 17.02
C MET A 217 8.51 12.65 15.52
N SER A 218 9.28 11.69 15.04
CA SER A 218 9.56 11.54 13.61
C SER A 218 8.58 10.57 12.97
N THR A 219 8.05 10.94 11.81
CA THR A 219 7.22 10.07 10.96
C THR A 219 7.97 9.60 9.73
N LEU A 220 9.28 9.86 9.67
CA LEU A 220 10.13 9.55 8.53
C LEU A 220 10.72 8.14 8.66
N ASP A 221 11.42 7.71 7.63
CA ASP A 221 12.17 6.46 7.63
C ASP A 221 13.36 6.50 8.62
N PRO A 222 13.90 5.32 9.00
CA PRO A 222 15.00 5.26 9.98
C PRO A 222 16.27 5.97 9.52
N HIS A 223 16.63 5.92 8.22
CA HIS A 223 17.81 6.62 7.73
C HIS A 223 17.65 8.13 7.84
N SER A 224 16.50 8.68 7.38
CA SER A 224 16.20 10.11 7.49
C SER A 224 16.20 10.57 8.94
N THR A 225 15.59 9.80 9.82
CA THR A 225 15.48 10.16 11.23
C THR A 225 16.83 10.09 11.94
N PHE A 226 17.49 8.94 11.90
CA PHE A 226 18.65 8.68 12.75
C PHE A 226 19.97 9.09 12.11
N ARG A 227 20.22 8.76 10.83
CA ARG A 227 21.49 9.10 10.17
C ARG A 227 21.55 10.56 9.76
N ASP A 228 20.49 11.06 9.09
CA ASP A 228 20.53 12.38 8.48
C ASP A 228 20.21 13.49 9.47
N MET A 229 19.16 13.32 10.29
CA MET A 229 18.69 14.38 11.19
C MET A 229 19.30 14.32 12.59
N VAL A 230 19.49 13.15 13.19
CA VAL A 230 20.16 13.00 14.48
C VAL A 230 21.67 13.09 14.29
N GLY A 231 22.24 12.32 13.40
CA GLY A 231 23.66 12.15 13.13
C GLY A 231 24.19 10.84 13.73
N GLU A 232 24.97 10.10 12.93
CA GLU A 232 25.47 8.77 13.31
C GLU A 232 26.33 8.78 14.57
N GLU A 233 27.03 9.89 14.84
CA GLU A 233 27.87 10.10 16.02
C GLU A 233 27.11 10.11 17.34
N HIS A 234 25.79 10.28 17.29
CA HIS A 234 24.91 10.30 18.46
C HIS A 234 24.16 8.99 18.68
N LEU A 235 24.30 8.02 17.76
CA LEU A 235 23.56 6.76 17.84
C LEU A 235 24.29 5.76 18.75
N PRO A 236 23.57 5.09 19.68
CA PRO A 236 24.08 3.88 20.31
C PRO A 236 24.50 2.84 19.27
N PRO A 237 25.54 2.02 19.51
CA PRO A 237 26.04 1.07 18.51
C PRO A 237 24.95 0.10 18.01
N SER A 238 24.08 -0.40 18.86
CA SER A 238 22.98 -1.31 18.50
C SER A 238 21.95 -0.62 17.60
N LEU A 239 21.58 0.62 17.89
CA LEU A 239 20.66 1.38 17.04
C LEU A 239 21.31 1.70 15.68
N LYS A 240 22.59 2.04 15.66
CA LYS A 240 23.32 2.27 14.41
C LYS A 240 23.32 1.02 13.53
N GLU A 241 23.64 -0.15 14.09
CA GLU A 241 23.61 -1.43 13.38
C GLU A 241 22.21 -1.74 12.84
N ALA A 242 21.17 -1.54 13.65
CA ALA A 242 19.79 -1.75 13.23
C ALA A 242 19.34 -0.80 12.10
N VAL A 243 19.78 0.46 12.14
CA VAL A 243 19.49 1.43 11.07
C VAL A 243 20.28 1.10 9.80
N ASP A 244 21.54 0.67 9.92
CA ASP A 244 22.35 0.27 8.77
C ASP A 244 21.80 -1.00 8.10
N GLY A 245 21.17 -1.90 8.88
CA GLY A 245 20.51 -3.10 8.40
C GLY A 245 19.13 -2.87 7.75
N TRP A 246 18.61 -1.65 7.78
CA TRP A 246 17.29 -1.34 7.20
C TRP A 246 17.32 -1.52 5.68
N THR A 247 16.38 -2.33 5.17
CA THR A 247 16.29 -2.64 3.73
C THR A 247 15.13 -1.92 3.07
N TRP A 248 15.36 -1.57 1.81
CA TRP A 248 14.40 -0.88 0.96
C TRP A 248 13.73 -1.86 -0.01
N ASP A 249 12.54 -1.49 -0.45
CA ASP A 249 11.84 -2.22 -1.50
C ASP A 249 12.73 -2.44 -2.73
N LYS A 250 12.67 -3.64 -3.30
CA LYS A 250 13.31 -3.96 -4.57
C LYS A 250 12.56 -3.38 -5.76
N TRP A 251 11.37 -2.85 -5.55
CA TRP A 251 10.45 -2.33 -6.54
C TRP A 251 9.72 -1.09 -6.00
N SER A 252 9.20 -0.34 -6.94
CA SER A 252 8.35 0.82 -6.72
C SER A 252 7.20 0.78 -7.74
N PHE A 253 6.56 1.90 -7.97
CA PHE A 253 5.52 2.02 -8.99
C PHE A 253 5.94 2.97 -10.10
N ASN A 254 5.56 2.60 -11.33
CA ASN A 254 5.43 3.55 -12.41
C ASN A 254 3.93 3.75 -12.68
N THR A 255 3.48 4.98 -12.69
CA THR A 255 2.05 5.32 -12.81
C THR A 255 1.85 6.21 -14.02
N LEU A 256 1.03 5.73 -14.96
CA LEU A 256 0.56 6.52 -16.10
C LEU A 256 -0.82 7.06 -15.79
N HIS A 257 -0.96 8.37 -15.76
CA HIS A 257 -2.24 9.08 -15.68
C HIS A 257 -2.71 9.49 -17.06
N ILE A 258 -4.00 9.34 -17.32
CA ILE A 258 -4.64 9.85 -18.54
C ILE A 258 -5.87 10.69 -18.19
N ALA A 259 -6.04 11.79 -18.92
CA ALA A 259 -7.32 12.48 -19.05
C ALA A 259 -7.94 12.07 -20.39
N ALA A 260 -9.19 11.59 -20.38
CA ALA A 260 -9.83 11.05 -21.56
C ALA A 260 -11.29 11.52 -21.74
N GLU A 261 -11.78 11.45 -22.99
CA GLU A 261 -13.17 11.76 -23.35
C GLU A 261 -14.16 10.74 -22.78
N GLU A 262 -13.72 9.50 -22.56
CA GLU A 262 -14.51 8.37 -22.10
C GLU A 262 -13.71 7.58 -21.04
N PRO A 263 -14.38 6.90 -20.09
CA PRO A 263 -13.70 5.98 -19.20
C PRO A 263 -13.20 4.76 -20.00
N PRO A 264 -12.17 4.03 -19.51
CA PRO A 264 -11.77 2.76 -20.10
C PRO A 264 -12.97 1.81 -20.19
N LYS A 265 -13.19 1.22 -21.35
CA LYS A 265 -14.21 0.19 -21.59
C LYS A 265 -13.50 -1.11 -21.95
N TYR A 266 -13.44 -1.99 -20.98
CA TYR A 266 -12.74 -3.27 -21.14
C TYR A 266 -13.53 -4.21 -22.04
N ASN A 267 -12.83 -4.86 -22.96
CA ASN A 267 -13.39 -5.90 -23.81
C ASN A 267 -13.49 -7.20 -23.00
N THR A 268 -14.64 -7.45 -22.41
CA THR A 268 -14.88 -8.55 -21.48
C THR A 268 -16.31 -9.07 -21.58
N ASP A 269 -16.50 -10.35 -21.22
CA ASP A 269 -17.80 -11.02 -21.14
C ASP A 269 -18.65 -10.55 -19.93
N ASP A 270 -18.03 -9.89 -18.94
CA ASP A 270 -18.71 -9.43 -17.73
C ASP A 270 -18.78 -7.89 -17.65
N PRO A 271 -19.96 -7.29 -17.84
CA PRO A 271 -20.11 -5.84 -17.79
C PRO A 271 -19.83 -5.23 -16.41
N TRP A 272 -19.79 -6.03 -15.33
CA TRP A 272 -19.44 -5.55 -13.99
C TRP A 272 -17.98 -5.15 -13.88
N ILE A 273 -17.10 -5.68 -14.74
CA ILE A 273 -15.69 -5.28 -14.80
C ILE A 273 -15.56 -3.78 -15.10
N ASN A 274 -16.39 -3.25 -16.00
CA ASN A 274 -16.43 -1.81 -16.33
C ASN A 274 -16.97 -0.93 -15.18
N LYS A 275 -17.47 -1.54 -14.12
CA LYS A 275 -17.91 -0.88 -12.88
C LYS A 275 -17.00 -1.19 -11.70
N ALA A 276 -15.92 -1.95 -11.91
CA ALA A 276 -14.96 -2.25 -10.87
C ALA A 276 -14.16 -1.02 -10.49
N PHE A 277 -13.86 -0.88 -9.20
CA PHE A 277 -13.03 0.22 -8.70
C PHE A 277 -11.63 0.20 -9.31
N SER A 278 -11.07 -0.99 -9.50
CA SER A 278 -9.83 -1.18 -10.25
C SER A 278 -9.86 -2.43 -11.11
N THR A 279 -9.15 -2.43 -12.22
CA THR A 279 -9.08 -3.57 -13.15
C THR A 279 -7.62 -3.91 -13.45
N VAL A 280 -7.25 -5.15 -13.24
CA VAL A 280 -5.92 -5.69 -13.61
C VAL A 280 -5.93 -6.06 -15.09
N ILE A 281 -4.87 -5.68 -15.78
CA ILE A 281 -4.66 -5.93 -17.21
C ILE A 281 -3.22 -6.37 -17.48
N GLY A 282 -3.00 -7.12 -18.54
CA GLY A 282 -1.68 -7.51 -19.01
C GLY A 282 -1.02 -8.62 -18.17
N ILE A 283 -1.73 -9.25 -17.26
CA ILE A 283 -1.27 -10.39 -16.44
C ILE A 283 -2.16 -11.61 -16.74
N GLU A 284 -1.58 -12.65 -17.32
CA GLU A 284 -2.32 -13.82 -17.79
C GLU A 284 -2.15 -15.05 -16.89
N SER A 285 -1.04 -15.14 -16.14
CA SER A 285 -0.70 -16.29 -15.31
C SER A 285 0.13 -15.93 -14.09
N VAL A 286 0.21 -16.87 -13.15
CA VAL A 286 1.10 -16.78 -11.97
C VAL A 286 2.57 -16.68 -12.41
N ASP A 287 2.96 -17.47 -13.42
CA ASP A 287 4.33 -17.49 -13.93
C ASP A 287 4.70 -16.12 -14.50
N GLN A 288 3.84 -15.52 -15.36
CA GLN A 288 4.09 -14.18 -15.90
C GLN A 288 4.19 -13.13 -14.78
N LEU A 289 3.32 -13.21 -13.77
CA LEU A 289 3.34 -12.30 -12.63
C LEU A 289 4.65 -12.42 -11.83
N THR A 290 5.10 -13.64 -11.57
CA THR A 290 6.35 -13.88 -10.84
C THR A 290 7.58 -13.51 -11.65
N ASP A 291 7.57 -13.72 -12.96
CA ASP A 291 8.65 -13.31 -13.87
C ASP A 291 8.75 -11.78 -13.95
N HIS A 292 7.62 -11.09 -14.04
CA HIS A 292 7.60 -9.62 -13.97
C HIS A 292 8.25 -9.12 -12.66
N TRP A 293 7.90 -9.69 -11.51
CA TRP A 293 8.53 -9.31 -10.23
C TRP A 293 10.01 -9.66 -10.16
N ASN A 294 10.44 -10.79 -10.74
CA ASN A 294 11.85 -11.15 -10.85
C ASN A 294 12.63 -10.09 -11.63
N ASN A 295 12.09 -9.65 -12.76
CA ASN A 295 12.70 -8.61 -13.58
C ASN A 295 12.80 -7.29 -12.82
N VAL A 296 11.72 -6.87 -12.16
CA VAL A 296 11.70 -5.66 -11.33
C VAL A 296 12.72 -5.74 -10.19
N ALA A 297 12.75 -6.85 -9.45
CA ALA A 297 13.70 -7.05 -8.36
C ALA A 297 15.17 -7.08 -8.82
N ALA A 298 15.42 -7.46 -10.08
CA ALA A 298 16.72 -7.44 -10.72
C ALA A 298 17.10 -6.08 -11.34
N GLY A 299 16.25 -5.06 -11.19
CA GLY A 299 16.47 -3.73 -11.79
C GLY A 299 16.26 -3.69 -13.30
N LYS A 300 15.51 -4.65 -13.86
CA LYS A 300 15.28 -4.75 -15.31
C LYS A 300 13.93 -4.15 -15.67
N LEU A 301 13.94 -3.30 -16.67
CA LEU A 301 12.73 -2.81 -17.32
C LEU A 301 12.30 -3.81 -18.41
N ASP A 302 11.24 -4.57 -18.16
CA ASP A 302 10.62 -5.45 -19.14
C ASP A 302 9.31 -4.82 -19.63
N LEU A 303 9.29 -4.42 -20.89
CA LEU A 303 8.12 -3.78 -21.53
C LEU A 303 7.28 -4.78 -22.35
N THR A 304 7.57 -6.07 -22.27
CA THR A 304 6.85 -7.11 -23.05
C THR A 304 5.95 -7.98 -22.19
N GLY A 305 6.34 -8.26 -20.95
CA GLY A 305 5.66 -9.18 -20.03
C GLY A 305 5.07 -8.51 -18.79
N PHE A 306 4.84 -7.22 -18.83
CA PHE A 306 4.32 -6.49 -17.68
C PHE A 306 2.78 -6.36 -17.71
N GLY A 307 2.23 -6.15 -16.53
CA GLY A 307 0.86 -5.75 -16.35
C GLY A 307 0.67 -5.02 -15.02
N GLY A 308 -0.53 -4.54 -14.79
CA GLY A 308 -0.81 -3.77 -13.60
C GLY A 308 -2.30 -3.53 -13.39
N HIS A 309 -2.62 -2.65 -12.46
CA HIS A 309 -4.02 -2.29 -12.22
C HIS A 309 -4.30 -0.85 -12.65
N SER A 310 -5.41 -0.70 -13.32
CA SER A 310 -5.96 0.61 -13.67
C SER A 310 -7.12 0.97 -12.76
N THR A 311 -7.33 2.27 -12.58
CA THR A 311 -8.50 2.84 -11.95
C THR A 311 -9.03 3.99 -12.77
N CYS A 312 -10.33 4.28 -12.66
CA CYS A 312 -10.95 5.48 -13.19
C CYS A 312 -11.78 6.13 -12.07
N GLU A 313 -11.08 6.87 -11.19
CA GLU A 313 -11.70 7.42 -9.99
C GLU A 313 -12.85 8.38 -10.29
N SER A 314 -12.77 9.12 -11.40
CA SER A 314 -13.82 10.06 -11.82
C SER A 314 -15.14 9.38 -12.22
N LEU A 315 -15.16 8.05 -12.45
CA LEU A 315 -16.40 7.27 -12.58
C LEU A 315 -17.21 7.25 -11.27
N PHE A 316 -16.52 7.28 -10.14
CA PHE A 316 -17.10 7.18 -8.81
C PHE A 316 -17.23 8.55 -8.14
N ASP A 317 -16.33 9.47 -8.50
CA ASP A 317 -16.28 10.83 -8.00
C ASP A 317 -16.04 11.84 -9.15
N PRO A 318 -17.11 12.36 -9.75
CA PRO A 318 -16.98 13.34 -10.84
C PRO A 318 -16.24 14.62 -10.46
N THR A 319 -16.08 14.91 -9.16
CA THR A 319 -15.34 16.11 -8.71
C THR A 319 -13.82 16.01 -8.92
N LEU A 320 -13.32 14.83 -9.24
CA LEU A 320 -11.90 14.61 -9.58
C LEU A 320 -11.55 15.02 -11.01
N SER A 321 -12.56 15.34 -11.83
CA SER A 321 -12.36 15.95 -13.15
C SER A 321 -12.79 17.41 -13.11
N ASP A 322 -11.97 18.31 -13.65
CA ASP A 322 -12.28 19.74 -13.76
C ASP A 322 -13.31 20.04 -14.85
N ARG A 323 -13.60 19.07 -15.71
CA ARG A 323 -14.53 19.21 -16.86
C ARG A 323 -15.60 18.12 -16.81
N PRO A 324 -16.88 18.50 -16.78
CA PRO A 324 -17.99 17.54 -16.89
C PRO A 324 -17.87 16.67 -18.16
N GLY A 325 -18.05 15.36 -18.00
CA GLY A 325 -17.95 14.41 -19.09
C GLY A 325 -16.54 14.06 -19.55
N LYS A 326 -15.51 14.49 -18.79
CA LYS A 326 -14.13 14.02 -18.93
C LYS A 326 -13.77 13.10 -17.77
N TYR A 327 -12.84 12.20 -18.03
CA TYR A 327 -12.47 11.14 -17.11
C TYR A 327 -10.98 11.16 -16.84
N VAL A 328 -10.64 11.03 -15.57
CA VAL A 328 -9.25 10.85 -15.12
C VAL A 328 -9.08 9.40 -14.71
N SER A 329 -8.09 8.76 -15.27
CA SER A 329 -7.77 7.36 -15.01
C SER A 329 -6.27 7.18 -14.84
N MET A 330 -5.85 6.13 -14.14
CA MET A 330 -4.44 5.75 -14.05
C MET A 330 -4.25 4.27 -14.33
N LEU A 331 -3.09 3.92 -14.86
CA LEU A 331 -2.54 2.57 -14.90
C LEU A 331 -1.26 2.56 -14.08
N GLN A 332 -1.18 1.68 -13.09
CA GLN A 332 -0.03 1.53 -12.21
C GLN A 332 0.57 0.14 -12.36
N ILE A 333 1.86 0.09 -12.61
CA ILE A 333 2.66 -1.13 -12.74
C ILE A 333 3.77 -1.15 -11.70
N HIS A 334 4.23 -2.33 -11.30
CA HIS A 334 5.46 -2.46 -10.54
C HIS A 334 6.65 -2.15 -11.43
N ALA A 335 7.61 -1.43 -10.88
CA ALA A 335 8.80 -0.98 -11.60
C ALA A 335 10.03 -0.96 -10.68
N PRO A 336 11.25 -1.23 -11.19
CA PRO A 336 12.46 -1.08 -10.40
C PRO A 336 12.71 0.40 -10.11
N TYR A 337 13.34 0.71 -8.96
CA TYR A 337 13.69 2.10 -8.65
C TYR A 337 14.63 2.70 -9.70
N GLY A 338 15.74 2.02 -9.98
CA GLY A 338 16.70 2.46 -10.99
C GLY A 338 16.76 1.48 -12.16
N ILE A 339 16.86 2.02 -13.35
CA ILE A 339 17.05 1.27 -14.60
C ILE A 339 18.29 1.76 -15.32
N GLU A 340 18.87 0.92 -16.18
CA GLU A 340 20.01 1.31 -17.01
C GLU A 340 19.63 2.51 -17.89
N GLY A 341 20.43 3.56 -17.87
CA GLY A 341 20.19 4.80 -18.60
C GLY A 341 19.24 5.80 -17.91
N GLY A 342 18.62 5.43 -16.76
CA GLY A 342 17.71 6.27 -15.99
C GLY A 342 16.30 6.40 -16.61
N TRP A 343 15.31 6.69 -15.77
CA TRP A 343 13.90 6.75 -16.18
C TRP A 343 13.61 7.81 -17.24
N GLN A 344 14.28 8.96 -17.14
CA GLN A 344 14.06 10.06 -18.10
C GLN A 344 14.35 9.68 -19.54
N SER A 345 15.36 8.83 -19.77
CA SER A 345 15.74 8.39 -21.13
C SER A 345 14.75 7.39 -21.75
N HIS A 346 13.99 6.67 -20.90
CA HIS A 346 13.02 5.66 -21.34
C HIS A 346 11.55 6.13 -21.22
N ARG A 347 11.32 7.37 -20.80
CA ARG A 347 9.99 7.89 -20.46
C ARG A 347 8.96 7.70 -21.56
N GLU A 348 9.29 8.08 -22.78
CA GLU A 348 8.36 7.99 -23.92
C GLU A 348 8.10 6.53 -24.31
N GLU A 349 9.13 5.69 -24.31
CA GLU A 349 9.03 4.27 -24.61
C GLU A 349 8.11 3.55 -23.59
N VAL A 350 8.32 3.79 -22.30
CA VAL A 350 7.52 3.21 -21.21
C VAL A 350 6.07 3.70 -21.29
N GLN A 351 5.86 4.99 -21.50
CA GLN A 351 4.53 5.55 -21.62
C GLN A 351 3.75 4.90 -22.79
N GLU A 352 4.38 4.75 -23.95
CA GLU A 352 3.71 4.14 -25.12
C GLU A 352 3.48 2.63 -24.89
N ALA A 353 4.41 1.92 -24.26
CA ALA A 353 4.21 0.52 -23.90
C ALA A 353 3.02 0.35 -22.93
N MET A 354 2.91 1.21 -21.92
CA MET A 354 1.78 1.19 -20.99
C MET A 354 0.46 1.53 -21.69
N LEU A 355 0.42 2.54 -22.56
CA LEU A 355 -0.76 2.89 -23.35
C LEU A 355 -1.14 1.75 -24.30
N SER A 356 -0.18 1.13 -24.96
CA SER A 356 -0.41 0.02 -25.86
C SER A 356 -1.01 -1.19 -25.13
N SER A 357 -0.46 -1.55 -23.98
CA SER A 357 -1.02 -2.62 -23.14
C SER A 357 -2.44 -2.27 -22.68
N TRP A 358 -2.68 -1.03 -22.28
CA TRP A 358 -4.02 -0.62 -21.84
C TRP A 358 -5.04 -0.64 -22.98
N ARG A 359 -4.65 -0.19 -24.19
CA ARG A 359 -5.52 -0.23 -25.40
C ARG A 359 -5.88 -1.65 -25.82
N LYS A 360 -5.02 -2.64 -25.61
CA LYS A 360 -5.38 -4.05 -25.87
C LYS A 360 -6.57 -4.48 -25.01
N ALA A 361 -6.58 -4.11 -23.74
CA ALA A 361 -7.66 -4.44 -22.81
C ALA A 361 -8.88 -3.51 -22.93
N ALA A 362 -8.67 -2.23 -23.23
CA ALA A 362 -9.71 -1.20 -23.37
C ALA A 362 -9.57 -0.47 -24.74
N PRO A 363 -10.08 -1.05 -25.84
CA PRO A 363 -9.86 -0.55 -27.21
C PRO A 363 -10.41 0.85 -27.49
N ASN A 364 -11.30 1.37 -26.64
CA ASN A 364 -11.84 2.72 -26.78
C ASN A 364 -10.85 3.82 -26.37
N LEU A 365 -9.71 3.49 -25.75
CA LEU A 365 -8.65 4.45 -25.43
C LEU A 365 -7.79 4.80 -26.67
N THR A 366 -8.44 5.27 -27.72
CA THR A 366 -7.77 5.70 -28.96
C THR A 366 -7.06 7.05 -28.78
N PRO A 367 -6.02 7.37 -29.56
CA PRO A 367 -5.28 8.62 -29.40
C PRO A 367 -6.16 9.88 -29.47
N ASP A 368 -7.22 9.89 -30.27
CA ASP A 368 -8.18 10.99 -30.39
C ASP A 368 -9.09 11.15 -29.16
N LYS A 369 -9.18 10.12 -28.32
CA LYS A 369 -9.95 10.14 -27.06
C LYS A 369 -9.12 10.51 -25.85
N ILE A 370 -7.80 10.45 -25.93
CA ILE A 370 -6.89 10.84 -24.87
C ILE A 370 -6.57 12.33 -24.99
N VAL A 371 -6.98 13.10 -23.99
CA VAL A 371 -6.79 14.56 -23.95
C VAL A 371 -5.38 14.93 -23.47
N ALA A 372 -4.88 14.21 -22.47
CA ALA A 372 -3.56 14.42 -21.90
C ALA A 372 -3.04 13.15 -21.17
N THR A 373 -1.74 13.05 -21.07
CA THR A 373 -1.04 12.01 -20.32
C THR A 373 -0.03 12.63 -19.37
N SER A 374 0.21 11.97 -18.24
CA SER A 374 1.31 12.28 -17.33
C SER A 374 1.80 10.97 -16.72
N MET A 375 3.10 10.80 -16.64
CA MET A 375 3.71 9.62 -16.04
C MET A 375 4.52 10.03 -14.82
N GLU A 376 4.42 9.26 -13.74
CA GLU A 376 5.22 9.41 -12.53
C GLU A 376 6.02 8.11 -12.35
N ASP A 377 7.34 8.21 -12.47
CA ASP A 377 8.26 7.10 -12.28
C ASP A 377 8.79 7.01 -10.84
N PRO A 378 9.50 5.94 -10.47
CA PRO A 378 10.02 5.76 -9.10
C PRO A 378 10.99 6.84 -8.64
N GLU A 379 11.79 7.43 -9.51
CA GLU A 379 12.71 8.52 -9.17
C GLU A 379 11.92 9.82 -8.90
N GLU A 380 10.87 10.10 -9.67
CA GLU A 380 9.97 11.23 -9.43
C GLU A 380 9.21 11.10 -8.10
N ILE A 381 8.83 9.87 -7.70
CA ILE A 381 8.23 9.63 -6.37
C ILE A 381 9.19 10.08 -5.26
N GLU A 382 10.47 9.69 -5.31
CA GLU A 382 11.46 10.10 -4.31
C GLU A 382 11.73 11.61 -4.34
N ILE A 383 11.84 12.22 -5.53
CA ILE A 383 12.03 13.67 -5.68
C ILE A 383 10.86 14.44 -5.04
N ARG A 384 9.64 13.99 -5.28
CA ARG A 384 8.42 14.62 -4.76
C ARG A 384 8.19 14.36 -3.27
N PHE A 385 8.56 13.16 -2.83
CA PHE A 385 8.40 12.69 -1.46
C PHE A 385 9.73 12.12 -0.94
N PRO A 386 10.66 12.97 -0.48
CA PRO A 386 12.02 12.54 -0.11
C PRO A 386 12.10 11.45 0.98
N GLN A 387 11.05 11.31 1.78
CA GLN A 387 10.93 10.20 2.76
C GLN A 387 10.57 8.86 2.11
N MET A 388 10.08 8.86 0.86
CA MET A 388 9.85 7.66 0.07
C MET A 388 11.12 7.29 -0.69
N ARG A 389 12.22 7.09 0.04
CA ARG A 389 13.52 6.74 -0.56
C ARG A 389 13.39 5.54 -1.48
N ARG A 390 14.06 5.62 -2.61
CA ARG A 390 14.00 4.62 -3.67
C ARG A 390 12.57 4.34 -4.16
N GLY A 391 11.70 5.37 -4.11
CA GLY A 391 10.30 5.23 -4.45
C GLY A 391 9.49 4.30 -3.53
N SER A 392 10.04 3.96 -2.36
CA SER A 392 9.39 3.05 -1.40
C SER A 392 8.20 3.71 -0.72
N ILE A 393 7.00 3.40 -1.16
CA ILE A 393 5.75 3.90 -0.57
C ILE A 393 5.48 3.37 0.84
N LYS A 394 6.21 2.35 1.26
CA LYS A 394 6.12 1.73 2.59
C LYS A 394 7.24 2.19 3.53
N HIS A 395 8.12 3.07 3.07
CA HIS A 395 9.32 3.52 3.77
C HIS A 395 10.22 2.35 4.22
N GLY A 396 10.37 1.35 3.39
CA GLY A 396 11.16 0.14 3.63
C GLY A 396 10.40 -1.14 3.31
N ASP A 397 11.16 -2.20 3.05
CA ASP A 397 10.63 -3.48 2.60
C ASP A 397 9.80 -4.19 3.68
N TYR A 398 8.83 -4.98 3.23
CA TYR A 398 8.12 -5.93 4.08
C TYR A 398 8.81 -7.28 4.01
N GLN A 399 9.52 -7.62 5.06
CA GLN A 399 10.19 -8.91 5.26
C GLN A 399 10.06 -9.33 6.74
N PRO A 400 10.17 -10.60 7.06
CA PRO A 400 9.89 -11.10 8.42
C PRO A 400 10.65 -10.37 9.52
N LEU A 401 11.95 -10.09 9.33
CA LEU A 401 12.80 -9.37 10.29
C LEU A 401 12.67 -7.84 10.22
N GLN A 402 11.70 -7.33 9.49
CA GLN A 402 11.39 -5.90 9.37
C GLN A 402 9.88 -5.63 9.51
N MET A 403 9.15 -6.57 10.13
CA MET A 403 7.73 -6.49 10.43
C MET A 403 7.47 -6.75 11.92
N GLY A 404 6.25 -6.47 12.38
CA GLY A 404 5.88 -6.70 13.78
C GLY A 404 6.76 -5.92 14.75
N CYS A 405 7.26 -6.59 15.81
CA CYS A 405 8.16 -6.00 16.80
C CYS A 405 9.56 -5.66 16.25
N PHE A 406 9.87 -6.05 15.02
CA PHE A 406 11.11 -5.66 14.34
C PHE A 406 10.97 -4.40 13.46
N ARG A 407 9.81 -3.72 13.48
CA ARG A 407 9.58 -2.53 12.67
C ARG A 407 9.53 -1.25 13.51
N PRO A 408 10.40 -0.24 13.29
CA PRO A 408 11.54 -0.20 12.36
C PRO A 408 12.71 -1.09 12.77
N ASN A 409 12.85 -1.35 14.05
CA ASN A 409 13.77 -2.30 14.67
C ASN A 409 13.26 -2.60 16.09
N GLN A 410 13.80 -3.60 16.75
CA GLN A 410 13.32 -4.06 18.06
C GLN A 410 13.40 -2.97 19.14
N GLU A 411 14.41 -2.08 19.10
CA GLU A 411 14.58 -1.01 20.10
C GLU A 411 13.56 0.13 19.92
N CYS A 412 12.97 0.27 18.74
CA CYS A 412 12.07 1.38 18.37
C CYS A 412 10.64 0.93 18.03
N SER A 413 10.32 -0.36 18.12
CA SER A 413 9.02 -0.89 17.70
C SER A 413 7.83 -0.39 18.53
N GLY A 414 8.08 -0.03 19.78
CA GLY A 414 7.10 0.55 20.70
C GLY A 414 7.01 2.08 20.65
N THR A 415 7.41 2.71 19.55
CA THR A 415 7.47 4.16 19.32
C THR A 415 8.58 4.90 20.07
N ASN A 416 8.99 4.44 21.26
CA ASN A 416 10.15 4.98 21.95
C ASN A 416 11.43 4.70 21.18
N THR A 417 12.45 5.51 21.43
CA THR A 417 13.80 5.26 20.90
C THR A 417 14.82 5.27 22.06
N PRO A 418 16.03 4.73 21.85
CA PRO A 418 17.12 4.86 22.82
C PRO A 418 17.56 6.31 23.11
N ILE A 419 17.11 7.27 22.28
CA ILE A 419 17.39 8.70 22.47
C ILE A 419 16.23 9.33 23.24
N GLU A 420 16.46 9.74 24.46
CA GLU A 420 15.44 10.34 25.31
C GLU A 420 14.74 11.52 24.62
N GLY A 421 13.42 11.58 24.67
CA GLY A 421 12.61 12.64 24.07
C GLY A 421 12.46 12.55 22.55
N LEU A 422 13.04 11.53 21.88
CA LEU A 422 12.82 11.22 20.47
C LEU A 422 11.91 9.99 20.36
N TYR A 423 10.87 10.12 19.56
CA TYR A 423 9.90 9.08 19.26
C TYR A 423 9.81 8.85 17.75
N VAL A 424 9.44 7.64 17.33
CA VAL A 424 9.21 7.30 15.93
C VAL A 424 7.81 6.75 15.74
N CYS A 425 7.16 7.18 14.67
CA CYS A 425 5.88 6.63 14.22
C CYS A 425 5.82 6.71 12.68
N GLY A 426 4.64 6.51 12.10
CA GLY A 426 4.52 6.57 10.63
C GLY A 426 4.65 5.22 9.97
N VAL A 427 4.84 5.22 8.65
CA VAL A 427 4.78 4.00 7.82
C VAL A 427 5.91 3.03 8.13
N SER A 428 7.10 3.54 8.48
CA SER A 428 8.27 2.74 8.84
C SER A 428 8.22 2.17 10.28
N ALA A 429 7.25 2.58 11.09
CA ALA A 429 7.07 2.07 12.45
C ALA A 429 5.93 1.05 12.53
N TYR A 430 5.90 0.24 13.60
CA TYR A 430 4.81 -0.69 13.87
C TYR A 430 3.45 0.03 13.98
N PRO A 431 2.35 -0.54 13.48
CA PRO A 431 2.21 -1.79 12.73
C PRO A 431 2.44 -1.65 11.21
N GLY A 432 2.99 -0.55 10.74
CA GLY A 432 3.22 -0.25 9.32
C GLY A 432 2.15 0.66 8.72
N GLY A 433 2.12 0.72 7.38
CA GLY A 433 1.26 1.63 6.61
C GLY A 433 -0.20 1.22 6.50
N LEU A 434 -0.75 1.33 5.28
CA LEU A 434 -2.14 1.04 4.88
C LEU A 434 -3.19 2.08 5.34
N VAL A 435 -2.79 3.29 5.73
CA VAL A 435 -3.70 4.40 6.13
C VAL A 435 -4.63 4.00 7.28
N LEU A 436 -4.14 3.18 8.21
CA LEU A 436 -4.91 2.70 9.35
C LEU A 436 -4.82 3.64 10.57
N GLY A 437 -3.82 4.52 10.59
CA GLY A 437 -3.57 5.43 11.70
C GLY A 437 -2.94 4.75 12.93
N GLY A 438 -2.65 3.44 12.88
CA GLY A 438 -2.09 2.66 13.99
C GLY A 438 -0.81 3.28 14.58
N PRO A 439 0.23 3.55 13.77
CA PRO A 439 1.46 4.15 14.29
C PRO A 439 1.24 5.49 14.97
N GLY A 440 0.37 6.35 14.41
CA GLY A 440 0.03 7.63 15.03
C GLY A 440 -0.74 7.49 16.34
N TYR A 441 -1.67 6.52 16.40
CA TYR A 441 -2.41 6.21 17.61
C TYR A 441 -1.49 5.71 18.73
N LEU A 442 -0.61 4.78 18.41
CA LEU A 442 0.36 4.24 19.39
C LEU A 442 1.37 5.30 19.84
N GLY A 443 1.81 6.17 18.92
CA GLY A 443 2.73 7.25 19.25
C GLY A 443 2.12 8.37 20.11
N ALA A 444 0.79 8.49 20.13
CA ALA A 444 0.08 9.48 20.94
C ALA A 444 -0.25 8.98 22.36
N ASN A 445 -0.20 7.68 22.59
CA ASN A 445 -0.48 7.03 23.90
C ASN A 445 0.79 6.59 24.60
#